data_e543f23dc0d54bc6901179c525366a41
#
_entry.id   e543f23dc0d54bc6901179c525366a41
#
_cell.length_a   1.000
_cell.length_b   1.000
_cell.length_c   1.000
_cell.angle_alpha   90.00
_cell.angle_beta   90.00
_cell.angle_gamma   90.00
#
_symmetry.space_group_name_H-M   'P 1'
#
loop_
_entity.id
_entity.type
_entity.pdbx_description
1 polymer ?
#
loop_
_entity_poly.entity_id
_entity_poly.type
_entity_poly.pdbx_seq_one_letter_code
_entity_poly.pdbx_strand_id
1 'polypeptide(L)'
;MRINNAVKITSLAAAGLLALTACGATTASSTTGGSEPSSSSSSAASPSAASSSSASASSSEGPASSSSYKAASWALPITDKGDKLGNIKGDSFSVDIYQVATDVASKDSMFVDKDTKENLLKKGAPIVYVNYVVTNTSSADIPLSHSLITPTAKYTDWKYLGGMPSDSSSDGFKKYGLSSSGIKLKEDAPFVLKAGESFNIAENFAYTAGKETEVKVTMTPAAADGKLDHDKKETAETTVTVK
;
A
#
# COMPACT_ATOMS: atom_id res chain seq x y z
N MET A 1 -43.88 6.73 31.05
CA MET A 1 -43.43 8.14 31.11
C MET A 1 -42.53 8.40 29.90
N ARG A 2 -43.06 9.06 28.89
CA ARG A 2 -42.35 9.30 27.62
C ARG A 2 -41.76 10.72 27.67
N ILE A 3 -40.46 10.87 27.47
CA ILE A 3 -39.78 12.15 27.35
C ILE A 3 -39.26 12.26 25.93
N ASN A 4 -39.90 13.08 25.11
CA ASN A 4 -39.46 13.48 23.79
C ASN A 4 -38.52 14.68 23.92
N ASN A 5 -37.24 14.51 23.57
CA ASN A 5 -36.33 15.64 23.41
C ASN A 5 -36.16 15.91 21.91
N ALA A 6 -36.80 16.98 21.44
CA ALA A 6 -36.58 17.55 20.11
C ALA A 6 -35.34 18.46 20.15
N VAL A 7 -34.30 18.11 19.44
CA VAL A 7 -33.12 18.96 19.20
C VAL A 7 -33.34 19.76 17.93
N LYS A 8 -33.39 21.08 18.07
CA LYS A 8 -33.42 22.03 16.94
C LYS A 8 -32.01 22.22 16.41
N ILE A 9 -31.80 21.90 15.15
CA ILE A 9 -30.54 22.17 14.42
C ILE A 9 -30.68 23.51 13.73
N THR A 10 -29.86 24.48 14.12
CA THR A 10 -29.74 25.77 13.46
C THR A 10 -28.61 25.72 12.44
N SER A 11 -28.92 25.80 11.18
CA SER A 11 -27.98 25.88 10.06
C SER A 11 -27.43 27.29 9.91
N LEU A 12 -26.11 27.44 9.97
CA LEU A 12 -25.40 28.67 9.63
C LEU A 12 -24.70 28.46 8.28
N ALA A 13 -25.19 29.16 7.24
CA ALA A 13 -24.54 29.21 5.94
C ALA A 13 -23.52 30.35 5.92
N ALA A 14 -22.26 30.06 5.63
CA ALA A 14 -21.24 31.04 5.30
C ALA A 14 -20.71 30.79 3.89
N ALA A 15 -21.06 31.68 2.97
CA ALA A 15 -20.54 31.74 1.61
C ALA A 15 -19.24 32.55 1.63
N GLY A 16 -18.12 31.93 1.22
CA GLY A 16 -16.83 32.59 1.01
C GLY A 16 -16.39 32.45 -0.45
N LEU A 17 -16.52 33.54 -1.21
CA LEU A 17 -15.96 33.72 -2.55
C LEU A 17 -14.45 34.00 -2.44
N LEU A 18 -13.61 33.17 -3.06
CA LEU A 18 -12.21 33.47 -3.32
C LEU A 18 -11.96 33.54 -4.82
N ALA A 19 -11.69 34.75 -5.30
CA ALA A 19 -11.27 35.05 -6.66
C ALA A 19 -9.80 34.69 -6.83
N LEU A 20 -9.46 33.87 -7.84
CA LEU A 20 -8.10 33.65 -8.33
C LEU A 20 -7.83 34.62 -9.47
N THR A 21 -6.89 35.54 -9.27
CA THR A 21 -6.29 36.34 -10.32
C THR A 21 -5.10 35.59 -10.93
N ALA A 22 -5.20 35.37 -12.23
CA ALA A 22 -4.11 34.91 -13.08
C ALA A 22 -3.38 36.12 -13.66
N CYS A 23 -2.04 36.12 -13.64
CA CYS A 23 -1.11 36.89 -14.47
C CYS A 23 0.25 36.20 -14.32
N GLY A 24 1.09 36.05 -15.33
CA GLY A 24 1.15 36.47 -16.68
C GLY A 24 2.38 35.84 -17.35
N ALA A 25 2.31 35.79 -18.64
CA ALA A 25 3.36 35.30 -19.57
C ALA A 25 4.49 36.32 -19.76
N THR A 26 5.71 35.83 -20.04
CA THR A 26 6.74 36.50 -20.87
C THR A 26 7.66 35.42 -21.44
N THR A 27 7.55 35.17 -22.61
CA THR A 27 8.27 35.35 -23.92
C THR A 27 9.72 35.79 -23.88
N ALA A 28 10.43 35.17 -24.79
CA ALA A 28 11.50 35.60 -25.68
C ALA A 28 12.78 34.79 -25.48
N SER A 29 13.18 34.09 -26.47
CA SER A 29 13.68 34.32 -27.81
C SER A 29 15.18 34.09 -27.93
N SER A 30 15.49 33.28 -28.96
CA SER A 30 16.62 33.34 -29.89
C SER A 30 18.06 33.10 -29.35
N THR A 31 18.97 32.40 -29.97
CA THR A 31 19.36 32.43 -31.37
C THR A 31 20.42 31.33 -31.67
N THR A 32 20.27 30.66 -32.78
CA THR A 32 21.21 30.48 -33.91
C THR A 32 22.62 29.93 -33.72
N GLY A 33 22.94 28.99 -34.57
CA GLY A 33 24.26 28.68 -35.12
C GLY A 33 24.64 27.24 -34.95
N GLY A 34 24.63 26.39 -35.90
CA GLY A 34 25.10 26.46 -37.26
C GLY A 34 26.31 25.56 -37.37
N SER A 35 26.20 24.60 -38.28
CA SER A 35 27.22 23.99 -39.12
C SER A 35 27.40 22.49 -39.04
N GLU A 36 26.78 21.81 -39.97
CA GLU A 36 27.35 20.65 -40.70
C GLU A 36 28.56 21.10 -41.54
N PRO A 37 29.36 20.28 -42.22
CA PRO A 37 29.02 18.94 -42.75
C PRO A 37 30.18 17.90 -42.83
N SER A 38 29.81 16.78 -43.45
CA SER A 38 30.60 15.93 -44.37
C SER A 38 31.30 14.72 -43.81
N SER A 39 30.87 13.65 -44.30
CA SER A 39 31.15 12.72 -45.41
C SER A 39 32.25 11.72 -45.04
N SER A 40 32.25 10.50 -45.37
CA SER A 40 31.92 9.70 -46.53
C SER A 40 32.24 8.24 -46.27
N SER A 41 31.41 7.40 -46.80
CA SER A 41 31.66 6.35 -47.79
C SER A 41 32.28 5.03 -47.31
N SER A 42 31.51 4.05 -47.59
CA SER A 42 31.62 2.87 -48.50
C SER A 42 32.37 1.69 -47.91
N SER A 43 32.02 0.44 -48.06
CA SER A 43 31.41 -0.35 -49.08
C SER A 43 31.20 -1.76 -48.59
N ALA A 44 30.09 -2.36 -49.04
CA ALA A 44 29.89 -3.67 -49.56
C ALA A 44 30.65 -4.93 -49.04
N ALA A 45 29.93 -5.90 -48.62
CA ALA A 45 29.70 -7.19 -49.32
C ALA A 45 28.91 -8.18 -48.43
N SER A 46 27.79 -8.63 -48.92
CA SER A 46 27.16 -9.95 -48.63
C SER A 46 27.86 -11.02 -49.48
N PRO A 47 27.65 -12.33 -49.31
CA PRO A 47 26.49 -13.02 -48.75
C PRO A 47 26.78 -14.30 -47.93
N SER A 48 25.75 -14.88 -47.47
CA SER A 48 25.38 -16.29 -47.51
C SER A 48 25.20 -17.07 -46.21
N ALA A 49 23.99 -17.63 -46.20
CA ALA A 49 23.55 -18.92 -45.70
C ALA A 49 23.14 -19.12 -44.24
N ALA A 50 21.84 -19.14 -44.11
CA ALA A 50 21.00 -20.11 -43.40
C ALA A 50 21.57 -20.88 -42.19
N SER A 51 20.96 -20.64 -41.06
CA SER A 51 20.49 -21.74 -40.21
C SER A 51 19.41 -21.23 -39.25
N SER A 52 18.25 -21.74 -39.46
CA SER A 52 17.10 -21.64 -38.57
C SER A 52 17.46 -22.24 -37.22
N SER A 53 17.45 -21.44 -36.16
CA SER A 53 17.26 -21.98 -34.82
C SER A 53 16.27 -21.07 -34.10
N SER A 54 15.09 -21.62 -33.88
CA SER A 54 14.04 -21.09 -33.02
C SER A 54 14.62 -20.84 -31.65
N ALA A 55 14.95 -19.58 -31.37
CA ALA A 55 15.18 -19.16 -29.99
C ALA A 55 13.81 -18.91 -29.38
N SER A 56 13.34 -19.88 -28.61
CA SER A 56 12.31 -19.67 -27.58
C SER A 56 12.72 -18.44 -26.77
N ALA A 57 11.89 -17.40 -26.80
CA ALA A 57 11.98 -16.31 -25.88
C ALA A 57 11.75 -16.90 -24.48
N SER A 58 12.84 -17.15 -23.77
CA SER A 58 12.81 -17.39 -22.34
C SER A 58 12.43 -16.06 -21.69
N SER A 59 11.15 -15.92 -21.36
CA SER A 59 10.71 -14.93 -20.40
C SER A 59 11.47 -15.23 -19.11
N SER A 60 12.35 -14.35 -18.71
CA SER A 60 12.99 -14.39 -17.40
C SER A 60 11.91 -14.16 -16.35
N GLU A 61 11.28 -15.25 -15.92
CA GLU A 61 10.57 -15.29 -14.64
C GLU A 61 11.62 -15.02 -13.56
N GLY A 62 11.49 -13.84 -12.91
CA GLY A 62 12.15 -13.59 -11.65
C GLY A 62 11.80 -14.70 -10.64
N PRO A 63 12.60 -14.92 -9.59
CA PRO A 63 12.41 -16.03 -8.69
C PRO A 63 10.98 -16.03 -8.16
N ALA A 64 10.20 -17.01 -8.59
CA ALA A 64 8.87 -17.25 -8.09
C ALA A 64 8.99 -17.53 -6.59
N SER A 65 8.53 -16.60 -5.76
CA SER A 65 8.32 -16.87 -4.34
C SER A 65 7.26 -17.96 -4.29
N SER A 66 7.63 -19.16 -3.84
CA SER A 66 6.73 -20.29 -3.64
C SER A 66 5.87 -20.05 -2.42
N SER A 67 5.03 -19.01 -2.43
CA SER A 67 4.04 -18.82 -1.40
C SER A 67 2.88 -19.78 -1.61
N SER A 68 2.29 -20.29 -0.53
CA SER A 68 1.11 -21.17 -0.58
C SER A 68 -0.17 -20.44 -1.01
N TYR A 69 -0.08 -19.13 -1.26
CA TYR A 69 -1.21 -18.26 -1.57
C TYR A 69 -1.41 -18.12 -3.10
N LYS A 70 -2.66 -18.12 -3.53
CA LYS A 70 -3.03 -17.82 -4.92
C LYS A 70 -3.16 -16.30 -5.08
N ALA A 71 -2.16 -15.65 -5.67
CA ALA A 71 -2.21 -14.21 -5.88
C ALA A 71 -3.32 -13.81 -6.86
N ALA A 72 -4.08 -12.76 -6.53
CA ALA A 72 -4.98 -12.12 -7.46
C ALA A 72 -4.19 -11.53 -8.65
N SER A 73 -4.81 -11.50 -9.84
CA SER A 73 -4.11 -11.11 -11.09
C SER A 73 -3.54 -9.69 -11.05
N TRP A 74 -4.22 -8.78 -10.35
CA TRP A 74 -3.84 -7.38 -10.16
C TRP A 74 -2.86 -7.15 -9.01
N ALA A 75 -2.71 -8.13 -8.10
CA ALA A 75 -1.87 -8.00 -6.93
C ALA A 75 -0.38 -8.17 -7.25
N LEU A 76 0.47 -7.50 -6.49
CA LEU A 76 1.91 -7.77 -6.48
C LEU A 76 2.18 -9.19 -6.00
N PRO A 77 3.37 -9.77 -6.29
CA PRO A 77 3.76 -11.08 -5.78
C PRO A 77 3.62 -11.13 -4.25
N ILE A 78 2.99 -12.20 -3.77
CA ILE A 78 2.78 -12.38 -2.34
C ILE A 78 4.07 -12.92 -1.69
N THR A 79 4.43 -12.37 -0.55
CA THR A 79 5.47 -12.92 0.31
C THR A 79 4.87 -13.36 1.66
N ASP A 80 5.28 -14.53 2.12
CA ASP A 80 4.99 -15.11 3.43
C ASP A 80 6.27 -15.24 4.27
N LYS A 81 7.28 -14.44 3.93
CA LYS A 81 8.55 -14.42 4.65
C LYS A 81 8.38 -13.87 6.06
N GLY A 82 9.21 -14.37 6.96
CA GLY A 82 9.24 -13.95 8.36
C GLY A 82 8.46 -14.86 9.29
N ASP A 83 8.26 -14.40 10.50
CA ASP A 83 7.56 -15.13 11.54
C ASP A 83 6.07 -14.90 11.46
N LYS A 84 5.28 -15.95 11.28
CA LYS A 84 3.83 -15.84 11.39
C LYS A 84 3.45 -15.54 12.84
N LEU A 85 2.86 -14.37 13.07
CA LEU A 85 2.42 -13.92 14.39
C LEU A 85 1.02 -14.42 14.74
N GLY A 86 0.13 -14.49 13.75
CA GLY A 86 -1.25 -14.87 13.97
C GLY A 86 -2.09 -14.85 12.70
N ASN A 87 -3.39 -15.00 12.92
CA ASN A 87 -4.39 -14.96 11.87
C ASN A 87 -5.64 -14.21 12.37
N ILE A 88 -6.23 -13.38 11.50
CA ILE A 88 -7.54 -12.77 11.69
C ILE A 88 -8.54 -13.54 10.82
N LYS A 89 -9.71 -13.80 11.35
CA LYS A 89 -10.84 -14.39 10.61
C LYS A 89 -12.00 -13.42 10.62
N GLY A 90 -12.37 -12.96 9.46
CA GLY A 90 -13.63 -12.27 9.19
C GLY A 90 -14.67 -13.24 8.62
N ASP A 91 -15.82 -12.70 8.24
CA ASP A 91 -16.90 -13.47 7.62
C ASP A 91 -16.56 -13.78 6.15
N SER A 92 -16.02 -12.81 5.41
CA SER A 92 -15.69 -12.95 3.98
C SER A 92 -14.20 -13.07 3.69
N PHE A 93 -13.32 -12.75 4.64
CA PHE A 93 -11.88 -12.78 4.46
C PHE A 93 -11.13 -13.33 5.66
N SER A 94 -9.88 -13.71 5.43
CA SER A 94 -8.91 -13.98 6.49
C SER A 94 -7.62 -13.20 6.23
N VAL A 95 -6.86 -12.94 7.30
CA VAL A 95 -5.58 -12.24 7.20
C VAL A 95 -4.52 -13.01 7.98
N ASP A 96 -3.48 -13.44 7.31
CA ASP A 96 -2.28 -13.97 7.95
C ASP A 96 -1.29 -12.83 8.21
N ILE A 97 -0.77 -12.75 9.43
CA ILE A 97 0.09 -11.67 9.91
C ILE A 97 1.50 -12.21 10.06
N TYR A 98 2.47 -11.56 9.36
CA TYR A 98 3.88 -11.96 9.39
C TYR A 98 4.75 -10.79 9.86
N GLN A 99 5.60 -11.03 10.87
CA GLN A 99 6.70 -10.12 11.18
C GLN A 99 7.87 -10.44 10.26
N VAL A 100 8.19 -9.51 9.37
CA VAL A 100 9.19 -9.75 8.32
C VAL A 100 10.58 -9.34 8.75
N ALA A 101 10.68 -8.20 9.42
CA ALA A 101 11.97 -7.66 9.85
C ALA A 101 11.80 -6.60 10.96
N THR A 102 12.89 -6.33 11.65
CA THR A 102 13.05 -5.13 12.48
C THR A 102 14.14 -4.26 11.87
N ASP A 103 14.01 -2.94 12.03
CA ASP A 103 14.95 -1.94 11.53
C ASP A 103 14.89 -0.70 12.42
N VAL A 104 15.47 0.40 11.98
CA VAL A 104 15.39 1.69 12.66
C VAL A 104 14.71 2.73 11.77
N ALA A 105 13.97 3.65 12.39
CA ALA A 105 13.32 4.73 11.69
C ALA A 105 14.34 5.64 11.00
N SER A 106 14.14 5.93 9.71
CA SER A 106 15.03 6.77 8.89
C SER A 106 14.89 8.26 9.23
N LYS A 107 13.75 8.65 9.80
CA LYS A 107 13.40 10.04 10.18
C LYS A 107 12.41 10.04 11.33
N ASP A 108 12.18 11.22 11.91
CA ASP A 108 11.14 11.44 12.89
C ASP A 108 9.77 11.24 12.25
N SER A 109 8.83 10.63 12.98
CA SER A 109 7.43 10.57 12.56
C SER A 109 6.76 11.94 12.65
N MET A 110 5.54 12.04 12.11
CA MET A 110 4.75 13.27 12.27
C MET A 110 3.98 13.33 13.59
N PHE A 111 4.01 12.26 14.38
CA PHE A 111 3.25 12.17 15.63
C PHE A 111 4.07 12.64 16.82
N VAL A 112 3.50 13.54 17.59
CA VAL A 112 4.11 14.07 18.82
C VAL A 112 3.19 13.82 20.02
N ASP A 113 3.80 13.61 21.18
CA ASP A 113 3.06 13.57 22.44
C ASP A 113 2.46 14.95 22.72
N LYS A 114 1.17 14.99 23.05
CA LYS A 114 0.44 16.25 23.24
C LYS A 114 0.92 17.06 24.44
N ASP A 115 1.48 16.41 25.46
CA ASP A 115 1.89 17.02 26.72
C ASP A 115 3.38 17.38 26.69
N THR A 116 4.26 16.44 26.33
CA THR A 116 5.71 16.62 26.32
C THR A 116 6.23 17.28 25.04
N LYS A 117 5.43 17.29 23.95
CA LYS A 117 5.83 17.73 22.60
C LYS A 117 6.97 16.91 21.99
N GLU A 118 7.30 15.80 22.59
CA GLU A 118 8.30 14.88 22.03
C GLU A 118 7.72 14.04 20.89
N ASN A 119 8.57 13.74 19.90
CA ASN A 119 8.19 12.86 18.80
C ASN A 119 8.01 11.43 19.30
N LEU A 120 6.88 10.79 18.92
CA LEU A 120 6.54 9.43 19.36
C LEU A 120 7.39 8.34 18.69
N LEU A 121 8.01 8.65 17.55
CA LEU A 121 8.99 7.79 16.88
C LEU A 121 10.10 8.68 16.32
N LYS A 122 11.22 8.76 17.03
CA LYS A 122 12.41 9.54 16.63
C LYS A 122 13.24 8.75 15.61
N LYS A 123 13.97 9.46 14.76
CA LYS A 123 14.98 8.86 13.88
C LYS A 123 15.92 7.97 14.68
N GLY A 124 16.19 6.78 14.16
CA GLY A 124 17.02 5.76 14.82
C GLY A 124 16.29 4.91 15.86
N ALA A 125 15.04 5.23 16.19
CA ALA A 125 14.23 4.38 17.06
C ALA A 125 13.83 3.07 16.35
N PRO A 126 13.69 1.95 17.07
CA PRO A 126 13.35 0.67 16.47
C PRO A 126 11.95 0.65 15.87
N ILE A 127 11.82 0.04 14.70
CA ILE A 127 10.57 -0.23 13.98
C ILE A 127 10.48 -1.69 13.59
N VAL A 128 9.26 -2.19 13.41
CA VAL A 128 8.97 -3.52 12.89
C VAL A 128 8.21 -3.41 11.57
N TYR A 129 8.56 -4.27 10.61
CA TYR A 129 7.82 -4.45 9.35
C TYR A 129 6.91 -5.65 9.47
N VAL A 130 5.62 -5.43 9.26
CA VAL A 130 4.57 -6.45 9.32
C VAL A 130 3.90 -6.54 7.95
N ASN A 131 3.74 -7.76 7.46
CA ASN A 131 3.05 -8.08 6.22
C ASN A 131 1.72 -8.77 6.52
N TYR A 132 0.65 -8.30 5.89
CA TYR A 132 -0.71 -8.81 6.01
C TYR A 132 -1.08 -9.50 4.70
N VAL A 133 -1.22 -10.82 4.72
CA VAL A 133 -1.69 -11.59 3.56
C VAL A 133 -3.18 -11.81 3.71
N VAL A 134 -3.94 -11.17 2.85
CA VAL A 134 -5.41 -11.18 2.86
C VAL A 134 -5.91 -12.19 1.84
N THR A 135 -6.80 -13.08 2.27
CA THR A 135 -7.42 -14.10 1.42
C THR A 135 -8.93 -13.96 1.46
N ASN A 136 -9.58 -13.95 0.29
CA ASN A 136 -11.03 -14.08 0.19
C ASN A 136 -11.42 -15.52 0.56
N THR A 137 -12.07 -15.70 1.69
CA THR A 137 -12.54 -17.01 2.20
C THR A 137 -13.99 -17.27 1.86
N SER A 138 -14.69 -16.30 1.27
CA SER A 138 -16.06 -16.46 0.82
C SER A 138 -16.13 -17.18 -0.54
N SER A 139 -17.33 -17.60 -0.92
CA SER A 139 -17.59 -18.18 -2.25
C SER A 139 -17.87 -17.12 -3.32
N ALA A 140 -17.97 -15.83 -2.95
CA ALA A 140 -18.27 -14.73 -3.85
C ALA A 140 -17.02 -13.90 -4.15
N ASP A 141 -17.01 -13.24 -5.29
CA ASP A 141 -15.99 -12.26 -5.64
C ASP A 141 -16.17 -10.98 -4.80
N ILE A 142 -15.07 -10.41 -4.31
CA ILE A 142 -15.07 -9.16 -3.53
C ILE A 142 -14.45 -8.06 -4.40
N PRO A 143 -15.24 -7.08 -4.87
CA PRO A 143 -14.68 -5.91 -5.54
C PRO A 143 -14.03 -4.98 -4.51
N LEU A 144 -12.81 -4.51 -4.77
CA LEU A 144 -12.05 -3.64 -3.89
C LEU A 144 -11.70 -2.33 -4.59
N SER A 145 -11.60 -1.26 -3.80
CA SER A 145 -11.07 0.03 -4.24
C SER A 145 -9.54 0.07 -4.08
N HIS A 146 -8.92 1.19 -4.43
CA HIS A 146 -7.48 1.43 -4.19
C HIS A 146 -7.08 1.33 -2.71
N SER A 147 -8.00 1.50 -1.77
CA SER A 147 -7.74 1.34 -0.34
C SER A 147 -7.54 -0.11 0.07
N LEU A 148 -8.02 -1.08 -0.73
CA LEU A 148 -8.01 -2.52 -0.47
C LEU A 148 -8.55 -2.88 0.92
N ILE A 149 -7.69 -2.79 1.92
CA ILE A 149 -7.99 -2.92 3.34
C ILE A 149 -7.36 -1.77 4.12
N THR A 150 -7.83 -1.57 5.35
CA THR A 150 -7.22 -0.65 6.31
C THR A 150 -6.79 -1.44 7.55
N PRO A 151 -5.53 -1.89 7.64
CA PRO A 151 -5.01 -2.44 8.88
C PRO A 151 -4.73 -1.32 9.88
N THR A 152 -4.82 -1.65 11.15
CA THR A 152 -4.42 -0.78 12.25
C THR A 152 -3.80 -1.66 13.33
N ALA A 153 -2.52 -1.46 13.58
CA ALA A 153 -1.80 -2.11 14.65
C ALA A 153 -1.57 -1.13 15.79
N LYS A 154 -1.79 -1.57 17.02
CA LYS A 154 -1.47 -0.79 18.21
C LYS A 154 -1.17 -1.72 19.39
N TYR A 155 -0.25 -1.33 20.23
CA TYR A 155 -0.02 -2.04 21.49
C TYR A 155 -1.25 -1.96 22.38
N THR A 156 -1.54 -3.01 23.14
CA THR A 156 -2.69 -3.06 24.05
C THR A 156 -2.64 -1.96 25.13
N ASP A 157 -1.43 -1.49 25.48
CA ASP A 157 -1.19 -0.37 26.39
C ASP A 157 -0.99 0.99 25.68
N TRP A 158 -1.31 1.08 24.38
CA TRP A 158 -1.15 2.31 23.60
C TRP A 158 -2.17 3.36 24.01
N LYS A 159 -1.71 4.45 24.59
CA LYS A 159 -2.55 5.50 25.21
C LYS A 159 -3.09 6.55 24.23
N TYR A 160 -2.59 6.58 23.00
CA TYR A 160 -3.00 7.59 22.03
C TYR A 160 -4.13 7.08 21.14
N LEU A 161 -4.92 8.00 20.59
CA LEU A 161 -5.93 7.69 19.58
C LEU A 161 -5.23 7.41 18.25
N GLY A 162 -5.77 6.43 17.51
CA GLY A 162 -5.21 6.00 16.24
C GLY A 162 -4.17 4.90 16.34
N GLY A 163 -3.51 4.62 15.22
CA GLY A 163 -2.48 3.60 15.11
C GLY A 163 -1.13 4.04 15.68
N MET A 164 -0.19 3.12 15.64
CA MET A 164 1.20 3.37 16.04
C MET A 164 1.90 4.33 15.07
N PRO A 165 2.88 5.14 15.55
CA PRO A 165 3.70 5.95 14.66
C PRO A 165 4.57 5.07 13.75
N SER A 166 4.72 5.47 12.50
CA SER A 166 5.42 4.71 11.46
C SER A 166 6.48 5.56 10.74
N ASP A 167 7.46 4.88 10.12
CA ASP A 167 8.37 5.50 9.18
C ASP A 167 7.76 5.49 7.77
N SER A 168 7.53 6.65 7.18
CA SER A 168 6.96 6.80 5.85
C SER A 168 7.97 6.61 4.70
N SER A 169 9.23 6.21 5.00
CA SER A 169 10.23 5.92 3.96
C SER A 169 9.88 4.65 3.19
N SER A 170 9.93 4.73 1.86
CA SER A 170 9.72 3.57 1.00
C SER A 170 10.93 2.62 0.92
N ASP A 171 12.10 3.06 1.38
CA ASP A 171 13.34 2.29 1.19
C ASP A 171 13.39 1.03 2.03
N GLY A 172 12.84 1.07 3.26
CA GLY A 172 12.72 -0.11 4.10
C GLY A 172 11.79 -1.16 3.50
N PHE A 173 10.65 -0.75 2.93
CA PHE A 173 9.75 -1.68 2.23
C PHE A 173 10.46 -2.37 1.06
N LYS A 174 11.19 -1.62 0.23
CA LYS A 174 11.98 -2.16 -0.90
C LYS A 174 13.07 -3.11 -0.41
N LYS A 175 13.79 -2.74 0.65
CA LYS A 175 14.86 -3.56 1.26
C LYS A 175 14.36 -4.95 1.64
N TYR A 176 13.15 -5.08 2.13
CA TYR A 176 12.55 -6.34 2.56
C TYR A 176 11.63 -6.99 1.52
N GLY A 177 11.52 -6.42 0.31
CA GLY A 177 10.65 -6.91 -0.75
C GLY A 177 9.16 -6.79 -0.42
N LEU A 178 8.81 -5.75 0.32
CA LEU A 178 7.46 -5.46 0.77
C LEU A 178 6.83 -4.31 -0.04
N SER A 179 5.52 -4.20 0.05
CA SER A 179 4.76 -3.08 -0.54
C SER A 179 3.65 -2.63 0.41
N SER A 180 3.51 -1.34 0.57
CA SER A 180 2.39 -0.74 1.31
C SER A 180 1.12 -0.60 0.47
N SER A 181 1.19 -0.76 -0.85
CA SER A 181 0.03 -0.67 -1.75
C SER A 181 -0.53 -2.04 -2.17
N GLY A 182 0.32 -3.04 -2.35
CA GLY A 182 -0.09 -4.38 -2.79
C GLY A 182 -0.54 -4.50 -4.25
N ILE A 183 -0.66 -3.39 -4.99
CA ILE A 183 -1.25 -3.30 -6.34
C ILE A 183 -0.14 -3.16 -7.39
N LYS A 184 -0.24 -3.87 -8.51
CA LYS A 184 0.62 -3.67 -9.67
C LYS A 184 0.41 -2.29 -10.29
N LEU A 185 1.47 -1.74 -10.86
CA LEU A 185 1.36 -0.49 -11.60
C LEU A 185 0.42 -0.62 -12.80
N LYS A 186 -0.37 0.41 -13.06
CA LYS A 186 -1.34 0.52 -14.18
C LYS A 186 -2.57 -0.38 -14.08
N GLU A 187 -2.88 -0.89 -12.90
CA GLU A 187 -4.16 -1.54 -12.64
C GLU A 187 -5.17 -0.51 -12.15
N ASP A 188 -6.42 -0.62 -12.61
CA ASP A 188 -7.52 0.29 -12.26
C ASP A 188 -8.55 -0.40 -11.37
N ALA A 189 -9.13 0.35 -10.43
CA ALA A 189 -10.22 -0.14 -9.60
C ALA A 189 -11.56 -0.20 -10.40
N PRO A 190 -12.48 -1.10 -10.04
CA PRO A 190 -12.43 -2.01 -8.89
C PRO A 190 -11.55 -3.24 -9.14
N PHE A 191 -10.78 -3.60 -8.13
CA PHE A 191 -9.95 -4.81 -8.14
C PHE A 191 -10.79 -5.99 -7.67
N VAL A 192 -10.97 -7.00 -8.50
CA VAL A 192 -11.77 -8.17 -8.14
C VAL A 192 -10.90 -9.19 -7.42
N LEU A 193 -11.16 -9.42 -6.14
CA LEU A 193 -10.56 -10.49 -5.35
C LEU A 193 -11.46 -11.72 -5.39
N LYS A 194 -11.13 -12.68 -6.25
CA LYS A 194 -11.94 -13.89 -6.43
C LYS A 194 -11.86 -14.83 -5.23
N ALA A 195 -12.83 -15.72 -5.11
CA ALA A 195 -12.84 -16.75 -4.08
C ALA A 195 -11.50 -17.52 -4.04
N GLY A 196 -10.88 -17.61 -2.87
CA GLY A 196 -9.59 -18.24 -2.63
C GLY A 196 -8.37 -17.47 -3.15
N GLU A 197 -8.53 -16.30 -3.76
CA GLU A 197 -7.41 -15.45 -4.15
C GLU A 197 -6.95 -14.57 -2.98
N SER A 198 -5.70 -14.15 -3.07
CA SER A 198 -5.04 -13.38 -2.01
C SER A 198 -4.26 -12.20 -2.58
N PHE A 199 -4.00 -11.22 -1.74
CA PHE A 199 -3.04 -10.15 -1.95
C PHE A 199 -2.33 -9.86 -0.62
N ASN A 200 -1.26 -9.08 -0.64
CA ASN A 200 -0.61 -8.65 0.57
C ASN A 200 -0.30 -7.16 0.57
N ILE A 201 -0.37 -6.55 1.72
CA ILE A 201 0.14 -5.21 2.01
C ILE A 201 0.98 -5.25 3.27
N ALA A 202 1.90 -4.32 3.39
CA ALA A 202 2.77 -4.23 4.55
C ALA A 202 2.71 -2.85 5.20
N GLU A 203 2.93 -2.84 6.50
CA GLU A 203 3.11 -1.64 7.31
C GLU A 203 4.38 -1.74 8.13
N ASN A 204 4.84 -0.62 8.67
CA ASN A 204 5.81 -0.60 9.74
C ASN A 204 5.29 0.28 10.88
N PHE A 205 5.76 0.03 12.10
CA PHE A 205 5.42 0.84 13.26
C PHE A 205 6.51 0.74 14.34
N ALA A 206 6.46 1.65 15.32
CA ALA A 206 7.36 1.66 16.46
C ALA A 206 7.40 0.29 17.14
N TYR A 207 8.61 -0.22 17.39
CA TYR A 207 8.81 -1.60 17.84
C TYR A 207 9.31 -1.69 19.28
N THR A 208 8.70 -2.60 20.02
CA THR A 208 9.19 -3.09 21.31
C THR A 208 8.98 -4.61 21.36
N ALA A 209 10.05 -5.36 21.50
CA ALA A 209 9.98 -6.83 21.53
C ALA A 209 9.07 -7.36 22.65
N GLY A 210 8.32 -8.42 22.34
CA GLY A 210 7.43 -9.07 23.30
C GLY A 210 6.15 -8.32 23.64
N LYS A 211 5.87 -7.20 22.95
CA LYS A 211 4.63 -6.45 23.18
C LYS A 211 3.42 -7.12 22.54
N GLU A 212 2.36 -7.21 23.31
CA GLU A 212 1.03 -7.55 22.79
C GLU A 212 0.50 -6.42 21.92
N THR A 213 0.07 -6.78 20.72
CA THR A 213 -0.36 -5.86 19.67
C THR A 213 -1.75 -6.27 19.20
N GLU A 214 -2.72 -5.40 19.41
CA GLU A 214 -4.05 -5.51 18.80
C GLU A 214 -3.92 -5.15 17.31
N VAL A 215 -4.32 -6.07 16.43
CA VAL A 215 -4.36 -5.85 14.99
C VAL A 215 -5.81 -5.93 14.53
N LYS A 216 -6.30 -4.82 14.00
CA LYS A 216 -7.64 -4.69 13.42
C LYS A 216 -7.51 -4.47 11.92
N VAL A 217 -8.28 -5.20 11.14
CA VAL A 217 -8.35 -5.03 9.69
C VAL A 217 -9.79 -4.71 9.30
N THR A 218 -9.93 -3.63 8.56
CA THR A 218 -11.22 -3.23 7.97
C THR A 218 -11.14 -3.39 6.46
N MET A 219 -12.06 -4.16 5.89
CA MET A 219 -12.30 -4.27 4.46
C MET A 219 -13.58 -3.55 4.11
N THR A 220 -13.51 -2.62 3.16
CA THR A 220 -14.69 -1.94 2.61
C THR A 220 -14.73 -2.24 1.13
N PRO A 221 -15.64 -3.10 0.67
CA PRO A 221 -15.79 -3.42 -0.76
C PRO A 221 -16.08 -2.18 -1.60
N ALA A 222 -15.80 -2.26 -2.88
CA ALA A 222 -16.16 -1.22 -3.84
C ALA A 222 -17.56 -1.50 -4.42
N ALA A 223 -18.33 -0.45 -4.65
CA ALA A 223 -19.52 -0.49 -5.48
C ALA A 223 -19.12 -0.56 -6.99
N ALA A 224 -20.11 -0.74 -7.86
CA ALA A 224 -19.87 -0.86 -9.31
C ALA A 224 -19.22 0.39 -9.93
N ASP A 225 -19.37 1.56 -9.31
CA ASP A 225 -18.73 2.82 -9.72
C ASP A 225 -17.31 3.00 -9.13
N GLY A 226 -16.76 2.01 -8.44
CA GLY A 226 -15.44 2.02 -7.82
C GLY A 226 -15.37 2.75 -6.48
N LYS A 227 -16.49 3.32 -5.99
CA LYS A 227 -16.52 3.95 -4.67
C LYS A 227 -16.67 2.92 -3.56
N LEU A 228 -16.31 3.30 -2.33
CA LEU A 228 -16.45 2.43 -1.16
C LEU A 228 -17.92 2.20 -0.82
N ASP A 229 -18.29 0.94 -0.67
CA ASP A 229 -19.60 0.49 -0.18
C ASP A 229 -19.54 0.32 1.34
N HIS A 230 -19.82 1.40 2.06
CA HIS A 230 -19.72 1.42 3.53
C HIS A 230 -20.75 0.52 4.22
N ASP A 231 -21.85 0.17 3.55
CA ASP A 231 -22.88 -0.73 4.09
C ASP A 231 -22.38 -2.18 4.16
N LYS A 232 -21.39 -2.51 3.32
CA LYS A 232 -20.72 -3.82 3.29
C LYS A 232 -19.37 -3.84 4.00
N LYS A 233 -19.06 -2.80 4.76
CA LYS A 233 -17.83 -2.76 5.54
C LYS A 233 -17.78 -3.89 6.55
N GLU A 234 -16.70 -4.66 6.51
CA GLU A 234 -16.39 -5.73 7.45
C GLU A 234 -15.14 -5.38 8.25
N THR A 235 -15.15 -5.69 9.54
CA THR A 235 -14.01 -5.45 10.43
C THR A 235 -13.78 -6.70 11.26
N ALA A 236 -12.53 -7.14 11.32
CA ALA A 236 -12.10 -8.27 12.14
C ALA A 236 -10.78 -7.93 12.83
N GLU A 237 -10.52 -8.55 13.99
CA GLU A 237 -9.37 -8.21 14.82
C GLU A 237 -8.81 -9.45 15.54
N THR A 238 -7.55 -9.35 15.94
CA THR A 238 -6.86 -10.33 16.79
C THR A 238 -5.79 -9.64 17.62
N THR A 239 -5.30 -10.32 18.64
CA THR A 239 -4.11 -9.89 19.38
C THR A 239 -2.95 -10.83 19.04
N VAL A 240 -1.80 -10.25 18.73
CA VAL A 240 -0.55 -10.97 18.44
C VAL A 240 0.58 -10.42 19.30
N THR A 241 1.64 -11.19 19.46
CA THR A 241 2.87 -10.72 20.14
C THR A 241 3.96 -10.49 19.09
N VAL A 242 4.47 -9.25 18.98
CA VAL A 242 5.65 -8.96 18.15
C VAL A 242 6.90 -9.52 18.82
N LYS A 243 7.79 -10.15 18.02
CA LYS A 243 8.94 -10.91 18.49
C LYS A 243 10.21 -10.09 18.47
#